data_6fdb2a164c63fdb493348c27d2bbd115
#
_entry.id   6fdb2a164c63fdb493348c27d2bbd115
#
_cell.length_a   1.000
_cell.length_b   1.000
_cell.length_c   1.000
_cell.angle_alpha   90.00
_cell.angle_beta   90.00
_cell.angle_gamma   90.00
#
_symmetry.space_group_name_H-M   'P 1'
#
loop_
_entity.id
_entity.type
_entity.pdbx_description
1 polymer ?
#
loop_
_entity_poly.entity_id
_entity_poly.type
_entity_poly.pdbx_seq_one_letter_code
_entity_poly.pdbx_strand_id
1 'polypeptide(L)'
;MLPPKNFFPSLIIFHLFPLHSPITFFGLIDAPFGRFSRKVSRLNLNGNLSWAIMELVSPIAFLTTIVNSSRPSLNRPSRILSGLYLAHYAHRAIISPLILSPKRSPLHITVVLAAMLFNLLNGYLLAVGLAFYPPKEIGWQFVLGVIGWTIGFFGNVYHDEILNDLRRPPTKRIVMSHLPEDGASEKERYKVPRGGLFEWISFPNYLCEWLEWACWSFAANPYPLIAVPALPYLLRAPEYRDSHTVLSIISNFYWPSRLLAPSWAFVLAEVTSMLPRAVRGHAWYKEKFGNKYPKSRNAVIPGIL
;
A
#
# COMPACT_ATOMS: atom_id res chain seq x y z
N MET A 1 -22.03 0.99 -20.09
CA MET A 1 -22.51 1.40 -18.76
C MET A 1 -21.42 2.20 -18.10
N LEU A 2 -21.72 3.39 -17.62
CA LEU A 2 -20.78 4.25 -16.90
C LEU A 2 -20.52 3.72 -15.47
N PRO A 3 -19.35 3.98 -14.87
CA PRO A 3 -19.09 3.69 -13.46
C PRO A 3 -19.98 4.56 -12.56
N PRO A 4 -20.09 4.25 -11.25
CA PRO A 4 -20.87 5.02 -10.30
C PRO A 4 -20.48 6.51 -10.28
N LYS A 5 -21.46 7.39 -9.97
CA LYS A 5 -21.29 8.84 -9.99
C LYS A 5 -20.07 9.37 -9.20
N ASN A 6 -19.72 8.72 -8.11
CA ASN A 6 -18.60 9.13 -7.26
C ASN A 6 -17.24 8.62 -7.77
N PHE A 7 -17.18 7.79 -8.82
CA PHE A 7 -15.94 7.15 -9.26
C PHE A 7 -14.90 8.17 -9.74
N PHE A 8 -15.20 8.97 -10.75
CA PHE A 8 -14.23 9.94 -11.28
C PHE A 8 -13.84 11.01 -10.27
N PRO A 9 -14.77 11.61 -9.49
CA PRO A 9 -14.40 12.51 -8.40
C PRO A 9 -13.45 11.87 -7.39
N SER A 10 -13.75 10.65 -6.93
CA SER A 10 -12.87 9.92 -6.00
C SER A 10 -11.51 9.62 -6.60
N LEU A 11 -11.46 9.24 -7.88
CA LEU A 11 -10.21 8.96 -8.57
C LEU A 11 -9.35 10.22 -8.73
N ILE A 12 -9.95 11.37 -9.04
CA ILE A 12 -9.25 12.67 -9.10
C ILE A 12 -8.70 13.02 -7.72
N ILE A 13 -9.50 12.90 -6.67
CA ILE A 13 -9.05 13.16 -5.29
C ILE A 13 -7.89 12.22 -4.93
N PHE A 14 -7.97 10.95 -5.32
CA PHE A 14 -6.92 9.97 -5.05
C PHE A 14 -5.61 10.30 -5.76
N HIS A 15 -5.66 10.91 -6.96
CA HIS A 15 -4.48 11.41 -7.67
C HIS A 15 -3.79 12.59 -6.97
N LEU A 16 -4.44 13.27 -6.05
CA LEU A 16 -3.82 14.33 -5.25
C LEU A 16 -3.01 13.77 -4.07
N PHE A 17 -3.21 12.48 -3.73
CA PHE A 17 -2.53 11.87 -2.60
C PHE A 17 -0.98 11.95 -2.68
N PRO A 18 -0.32 11.72 -3.82
CA PRO A 18 1.12 11.89 -3.97
C PRO A 18 1.67 13.27 -3.59
N LEU A 19 0.85 14.32 -3.59
CA LEU A 19 1.28 15.68 -3.26
C LEU A 19 1.77 15.86 -1.81
N HIS A 20 1.45 14.91 -0.90
CA HIS A 20 2.02 14.91 0.46
C HIS A 20 3.49 14.48 0.50
N SER A 21 3.96 13.77 -0.54
CA SER A 21 5.30 13.18 -0.57
C SER A 21 6.45 14.20 -0.37
N PRO A 22 6.47 15.37 -1.02
CA PRO A 22 7.50 16.38 -0.76
C PRO A 22 7.56 16.80 0.71
N ILE A 23 6.41 16.98 1.36
CA ILE A 23 6.32 17.40 2.77
C ILE A 23 6.98 16.36 3.69
N THR A 24 6.75 15.08 3.41
CA THR A 24 7.34 13.97 4.18
C THR A 24 8.80 13.73 3.78
N PHE A 25 9.17 13.92 2.51
CA PHE A 25 10.53 13.75 2.00
C PHE A 25 11.49 14.74 2.64
N PHE A 26 11.13 16.03 2.69
CA PHE A 26 11.93 17.08 3.33
C PHE A 26 11.83 17.06 4.86
N GLY A 27 11.10 16.13 5.45
CA GLY A 27 11.01 15.94 6.90
C GLY A 27 10.24 17.02 7.64
N LEU A 28 9.41 17.80 6.95
CA LEU A 28 8.56 18.83 7.56
C LEU A 28 7.52 18.18 8.48
N ILE A 29 6.97 17.03 8.07
CA ILE A 29 6.02 16.23 8.87
C ILE A 29 6.42 14.75 8.78
N ASP A 30 6.57 14.11 9.93
CA ASP A 30 6.70 12.65 10.03
C ASP A 30 5.40 12.02 10.49
N ALA A 31 5.01 10.96 9.82
CA ALA A 31 3.94 10.12 10.34
C ALA A 31 4.39 9.44 11.65
N PRO A 32 3.74 9.73 12.79
CA PRO A 32 4.21 9.33 14.11
C PRO A 32 3.90 7.85 14.40
N PHE A 33 4.60 6.94 13.75
CA PHE A 33 4.54 5.50 14.02
C PHE A 33 5.91 4.82 13.81
N GLY A 34 6.07 3.60 14.33
CA GLY A 34 7.31 2.84 14.24
C GLY A 34 8.47 3.56 14.95
N ARG A 35 9.61 3.74 14.25
CA ARG A 35 10.80 4.44 14.78
C ARG A 35 10.58 5.93 14.98
N PHE A 36 9.63 6.52 14.27
CA PHE A 36 9.23 7.92 14.37
C PHE A 36 8.03 8.13 15.32
N SER A 37 7.60 7.09 16.05
CA SER A 37 6.50 7.19 17.00
C SER A 37 6.81 8.20 18.12
N ARG A 38 5.87 9.10 18.40
CA ARG A 38 5.93 9.97 19.58
C ARG A 38 5.69 9.13 20.83
N LYS A 39 6.69 9.09 21.72
CA LYS A 39 6.66 8.22 22.92
C LYS A 39 5.55 8.57 23.90
N VAL A 40 5.15 9.85 23.96
CA VAL A 40 4.18 10.36 24.92
C VAL A 40 3.13 11.19 24.19
N SER A 41 1.95 10.59 23.97
CA SER A 41 0.75 11.29 23.52
C SER A 41 -0.47 10.56 24.05
N ARG A 42 -1.44 11.31 24.57
CA ARG A 42 -2.75 10.76 25.00
C ARG A 42 -3.56 10.22 23.82
N LEU A 43 -3.20 10.58 22.58
CA LEU A 43 -3.84 10.15 21.35
C LEU A 43 -3.16 8.93 20.69
N ASN A 44 -2.26 8.28 21.43
CA ASN A 44 -1.61 7.04 20.99
C ASN A 44 -2.50 5.83 21.29
N LEU A 45 -2.74 5.03 20.24
CA LEU A 45 -3.55 3.81 20.27
C LEU A 45 -2.67 2.56 20.24
N ASN A 46 -3.24 1.40 20.58
CA ASN A 46 -2.54 0.12 20.47
C ASN A 46 -2.08 -0.16 19.04
N GLY A 47 -0.78 -0.41 18.85
CA GLY A 47 -0.17 -0.50 17.53
C GLY A 47 -0.71 -1.67 16.68
N ASN A 48 -0.90 -2.86 17.26
CA ASN A 48 -1.37 -4.03 16.54
C ASN A 48 -2.86 -3.90 16.15
N LEU A 49 -3.69 -3.51 17.12
CA LEU A 49 -5.14 -3.37 16.90
C LEU A 49 -5.46 -2.23 15.93
N SER A 50 -4.80 -1.09 16.10
CA SER A 50 -4.98 0.06 15.20
C SER A 50 -4.55 -0.26 13.78
N TRP A 51 -3.45 -1.01 13.63
CA TRP A 51 -3.02 -1.50 12.32
C TRP A 51 -4.09 -2.38 11.68
N ALA A 52 -4.59 -3.37 12.40
CA ALA A 52 -5.65 -4.25 11.91
C ALA A 52 -6.90 -3.46 11.49
N ILE A 53 -7.37 -2.54 12.34
CA ILE A 53 -8.58 -1.76 12.06
C ILE A 53 -8.41 -0.89 10.81
N MET A 54 -7.30 -0.15 10.68
CA MET A 54 -7.12 0.74 9.53
C MET A 54 -6.96 -0.01 8.21
N GLU A 55 -6.32 -1.19 8.23
CA GLU A 55 -6.14 -2.02 7.03
C GLU A 55 -7.41 -2.77 6.63
N LEU A 56 -8.26 -3.19 7.58
CA LEU A 56 -9.54 -3.85 7.31
C LEU A 56 -10.53 -2.96 6.55
N VAL A 57 -10.39 -1.65 6.63
CA VAL A 57 -11.26 -0.73 5.88
C VAL A 57 -11.20 -1.00 4.38
N SER A 58 -10.01 -1.32 3.84
CA SER A 58 -9.82 -1.53 2.41
C SER A 58 -10.57 -2.75 1.86
N PRO A 59 -10.40 -3.98 2.40
CA PRO A 59 -11.14 -5.15 1.92
C PRO A 59 -12.65 -5.05 2.20
N ILE A 60 -13.07 -4.38 3.27
CA ILE A 60 -14.49 -4.15 3.54
C ILE A 60 -15.08 -3.21 2.47
N ALA A 61 -14.43 -2.08 2.18
CA ALA A 61 -14.86 -1.16 1.13
C ALA A 61 -14.88 -1.85 -0.25
N PHE A 62 -13.87 -2.68 -0.53
CA PHE A 62 -13.79 -3.45 -1.76
C PHE A 62 -14.96 -4.42 -1.90
N LEU A 63 -15.20 -5.27 -0.90
CA LEU A 63 -16.26 -6.27 -0.92
C LEU A 63 -17.65 -5.62 -0.98
N THR A 64 -17.91 -4.62 -0.16
CA THR A 64 -19.19 -3.90 -0.18
C THR A 64 -19.46 -3.25 -1.53
N THR A 65 -18.42 -2.70 -2.18
CA THR A 65 -18.53 -2.12 -3.52
C THR A 65 -18.84 -3.18 -4.57
N ILE A 66 -18.17 -4.34 -4.54
CA ILE A 66 -18.44 -5.44 -5.48
C ILE A 66 -19.86 -5.97 -5.31
N VAL A 67 -20.29 -6.22 -4.07
CA VAL A 67 -21.64 -6.78 -3.77
C VAL A 67 -22.75 -5.80 -4.19
N ASN A 68 -22.56 -4.51 -3.96
CA ASN A 68 -23.54 -3.48 -4.31
C ASN A 68 -23.38 -2.95 -5.75
N SER A 69 -22.47 -3.54 -6.54
CA SER A 69 -22.27 -3.12 -7.93
C SER A 69 -23.51 -3.47 -8.76
N SER A 70 -23.91 -2.54 -9.64
CA SER A 70 -24.95 -2.77 -10.65
C SER A 70 -24.53 -3.76 -11.75
N ARG A 71 -23.27 -4.20 -11.75
CA ARG A 71 -22.76 -5.24 -12.66
C ARG A 71 -23.15 -6.62 -12.17
N PRO A 72 -23.69 -7.50 -13.03
CA PRO A 72 -24.27 -8.77 -12.61
C PRO A 72 -23.23 -9.79 -12.08
N SER A 73 -21.97 -9.73 -12.55
CA SER A 73 -20.88 -10.56 -12.02
C SER A 73 -19.53 -10.10 -12.54
N LEU A 74 -18.50 -10.32 -11.75
CA LEU A 74 -17.12 -10.19 -12.19
C LEU A 74 -16.76 -11.31 -13.17
N ASN A 75 -16.01 -10.99 -14.24
CA ASN A 75 -15.44 -12.02 -15.11
C ASN A 75 -14.35 -12.84 -14.38
N ARG A 76 -13.92 -13.94 -14.98
CA ARG A 76 -12.95 -14.85 -14.36
C ARG A 76 -11.63 -14.17 -13.98
N PRO A 77 -10.97 -13.35 -14.84
CA PRO A 77 -9.76 -12.61 -14.42
C PRO A 77 -9.99 -11.69 -13.23
N SER A 78 -11.08 -10.91 -13.24
CA SER A 78 -11.40 -10.01 -12.12
C SER A 78 -11.64 -10.75 -10.81
N ARG A 79 -12.25 -11.95 -10.86
CA ARG A 79 -12.41 -12.79 -9.64
C ARG A 79 -11.07 -13.27 -9.08
N ILE A 80 -10.13 -13.66 -9.96
CA ILE A 80 -8.77 -14.04 -9.54
C ILE A 80 -8.08 -12.86 -8.86
N LEU A 81 -8.07 -11.68 -9.49
CA LEU A 81 -7.47 -10.48 -8.93
C LEU A 81 -8.14 -10.04 -7.61
N SER A 82 -9.45 -10.21 -7.49
CA SER A 82 -10.15 -9.98 -6.22
C SER A 82 -9.69 -10.94 -5.13
N GLY A 83 -9.48 -12.22 -5.48
CA GLY A 83 -8.93 -13.22 -4.56
C GLY A 83 -7.52 -12.85 -4.08
N LEU A 84 -6.64 -12.43 -4.97
CA LEU A 84 -5.28 -12.00 -4.64
C LEU A 84 -5.30 -10.74 -3.74
N TYR A 85 -6.13 -9.77 -4.06
CA TYR A 85 -6.34 -8.57 -3.24
C TYR A 85 -6.79 -8.94 -1.82
N LEU A 86 -7.78 -9.81 -1.69
CA LEU A 86 -8.28 -10.27 -0.39
C LEU A 86 -7.25 -11.11 0.37
N ALA A 87 -6.42 -11.91 -0.32
CA ALA A 87 -5.33 -12.66 0.29
C ALA A 87 -4.26 -11.73 0.87
N HIS A 88 -3.88 -10.66 0.14
CA HIS A 88 -2.99 -9.63 0.68
C HIS A 88 -3.55 -9.03 1.97
N TYR A 89 -4.80 -8.55 1.95
CA TYR A 89 -5.39 -7.90 3.13
C TYR A 89 -5.70 -8.88 4.26
N ALA A 90 -5.98 -10.15 3.99
CA ALA A 90 -6.09 -11.18 5.03
C ALA A 90 -4.77 -11.31 5.81
N HIS A 91 -3.63 -11.30 5.09
CA HIS A 91 -2.33 -11.27 5.74
C HIS A 91 -2.04 -9.92 6.40
N ARG A 92 -2.19 -8.82 5.69
CA ARG A 92 -1.81 -7.47 6.11
C ARG A 92 -2.61 -6.95 7.29
N ALA A 93 -3.94 -7.20 7.29
CA ALA A 93 -4.86 -6.69 8.29
C ALA A 93 -5.12 -7.64 9.46
N ILE A 94 -5.00 -8.95 9.26
CA ILE A 94 -5.36 -9.94 10.28
C ILE A 94 -4.14 -10.74 10.71
N ILE A 95 -3.54 -11.53 9.80
CA ILE A 95 -2.50 -12.50 10.15
C ILE A 95 -1.26 -11.79 10.70
N SER A 96 -0.74 -10.80 9.97
CA SER A 96 0.46 -10.09 10.38
C SER A 96 0.27 -9.33 11.70
N PRO A 97 -0.70 -8.42 11.89
CA PRO A 97 -0.78 -7.63 13.11
C PRO A 97 -1.29 -8.38 14.33
N LEU A 98 -2.20 -9.35 14.17
CA LEU A 98 -2.88 -10.00 15.31
C LEU A 98 -2.25 -11.34 15.70
N ILE A 99 -1.58 -12.03 14.76
CA ILE A 99 -1.06 -13.38 14.99
C ILE A 99 0.47 -13.38 14.99
N LEU A 100 1.12 -12.81 13.95
CA LEU A 100 2.54 -12.97 13.73
C LEU A 100 3.37 -11.86 14.38
N SER A 101 2.94 -10.61 14.33
CA SER A 101 3.78 -9.49 14.78
C SER A 101 3.90 -9.43 16.30
N PRO A 102 5.13 -9.27 16.83
CA PRO A 102 5.30 -8.84 18.22
C PRO A 102 4.65 -7.47 18.45
N LYS A 103 4.61 -7.04 19.72
CA LYS A 103 4.02 -5.75 20.08
C LYS A 103 4.58 -4.61 19.24
N ARG A 104 3.74 -3.98 18.41
CA ARG A 104 4.07 -2.81 17.58
C ARG A 104 4.13 -1.54 18.43
N SER A 105 4.89 -0.56 17.96
CA SER A 105 4.88 0.79 18.56
C SER A 105 3.48 1.39 18.46
N PRO A 106 3.06 2.20 19.43
CA PRO A 106 1.78 2.89 19.38
C PRO A 106 1.63 3.72 18.08
N LEU A 107 0.41 3.82 17.58
CA LEU A 107 0.04 4.67 16.45
C LEU A 107 -0.75 5.88 16.96
N HIS A 108 -0.39 7.06 16.48
CA HIS A 108 -1.19 8.25 16.75
C HIS A 108 -2.50 8.20 15.97
N ILE A 109 -3.60 8.65 16.58
CA ILE A 109 -4.96 8.56 15.98
C ILE A 109 -5.04 9.22 14.60
N THR A 110 -4.32 10.31 14.36
CA THR A 110 -4.31 10.98 13.04
C THR A 110 -3.77 10.09 11.92
N VAL A 111 -2.79 9.23 12.22
CA VAL A 111 -2.25 8.25 11.27
C VAL A 111 -3.31 7.21 10.97
N VAL A 112 -4.01 6.72 12.00
CA VAL A 112 -5.07 5.71 11.83
C VAL A 112 -6.19 6.26 10.96
N LEU A 113 -6.68 7.48 11.25
CA LEU A 113 -7.76 8.11 10.49
C LEU A 113 -7.36 8.41 9.03
N ALA A 114 -6.15 8.91 8.81
CA ALA A 114 -5.64 9.16 7.45
C ALA A 114 -5.50 7.84 6.65
N ALA A 115 -4.99 6.77 7.29
CA ALA A 115 -4.89 5.46 6.66
C ALA A 115 -6.27 4.84 6.38
N MET A 116 -7.25 5.01 7.29
CA MET A 116 -8.63 4.56 7.05
C MET A 116 -9.26 5.27 5.84
N LEU A 117 -9.08 6.58 5.70
CA LEU A 117 -9.57 7.32 4.53
C LEU A 117 -8.90 6.86 3.24
N PHE A 118 -7.58 6.69 3.26
CA PHE A 118 -6.83 6.14 2.14
C PHE A 118 -7.36 4.76 1.75
N ASN A 119 -7.49 3.85 2.70
CA ASN A 119 -7.94 2.48 2.52
C ASN A 119 -9.40 2.41 2.02
N LEU A 120 -10.27 3.31 2.49
CA LEU A 120 -11.65 3.42 2.01
C LEU A 120 -11.70 3.77 0.51
N LEU A 121 -10.97 4.81 0.11
CA LEU A 121 -10.89 5.23 -1.29
C LEU A 121 -10.23 4.17 -2.17
N ASN A 122 -9.13 3.57 -1.70
CA ASN A 122 -8.42 2.52 -2.43
C ASN A 122 -9.32 1.31 -2.67
N GLY A 123 -9.95 0.76 -1.64
CA GLY A 123 -10.86 -0.40 -1.76
C GLY A 123 -12.01 -0.14 -2.72
N TYR A 124 -12.65 1.03 -2.60
CA TYR A 124 -13.70 1.47 -3.51
C TYR A 124 -13.23 1.56 -4.97
N LEU A 125 -12.13 2.27 -5.21
CA LEU A 125 -11.62 2.52 -6.55
C LEU A 125 -11.15 1.25 -7.25
N LEU A 126 -10.47 0.35 -6.55
CA LEU A 126 -10.02 -0.93 -7.12
C LEU A 126 -11.20 -1.84 -7.43
N ALA A 127 -12.23 -1.88 -6.58
CA ALA A 127 -13.45 -2.64 -6.82
C ALA A 127 -14.19 -2.14 -8.07
N VAL A 128 -14.41 -0.82 -8.19
CA VAL A 128 -15.04 -0.22 -9.38
C VAL A 128 -14.15 -0.45 -10.62
N GLY A 129 -12.83 -0.33 -10.48
CA GLY A 129 -11.88 -0.61 -11.54
C GLY A 129 -12.06 -2.02 -12.13
N LEU A 130 -12.11 -3.04 -11.28
CA LEU A 130 -12.32 -4.43 -11.72
C LEU A 130 -13.73 -4.69 -12.28
N ALA A 131 -14.75 -3.99 -11.78
CA ALA A 131 -16.12 -4.19 -12.24
C ALA A 131 -16.39 -3.50 -13.59
N PHE A 132 -15.86 -2.30 -13.81
CA PHE A 132 -16.18 -1.47 -14.98
C PHE A 132 -15.07 -1.46 -16.05
N TYR A 133 -13.82 -1.74 -15.67
CA TYR A 133 -12.66 -1.84 -16.56
C TYR A 133 -11.93 -3.18 -16.38
N PRO A 134 -12.66 -4.31 -16.50
CA PRO A 134 -12.10 -5.62 -16.22
C PRO A 134 -11.01 -6.02 -17.22
N PRO A 135 -10.03 -6.82 -16.80
CA PRO A 135 -9.14 -7.52 -17.76
C PRO A 135 -9.99 -8.37 -18.70
N LYS A 136 -9.67 -8.35 -20.00
CA LYS A 136 -10.49 -9.05 -21.01
C LYS A 136 -10.37 -10.56 -20.88
N GLU A 137 -9.14 -11.07 -20.73
CA GLU A 137 -8.81 -12.49 -20.77
C GLU A 137 -7.64 -12.86 -19.87
N ILE A 138 -7.41 -14.15 -19.69
CA ILE A 138 -6.22 -14.71 -19.03
C ILE A 138 -5.15 -14.97 -20.09
N GLY A 139 -4.56 -13.91 -20.63
CA GLY A 139 -3.43 -13.97 -21.53
C GLY A 139 -2.08 -14.03 -20.82
N TRP A 140 -0.97 -14.06 -21.57
CA TRP A 140 0.39 -14.12 -21.04
C TRP A 140 0.70 -12.97 -20.05
N GLN A 141 0.22 -11.78 -20.34
CA GLN A 141 0.37 -10.58 -19.52
C GLN A 141 -0.31 -10.74 -18.14
N PHE A 142 -1.53 -11.30 -18.13
CA PHE A 142 -2.25 -11.60 -16.90
C PHE A 142 -1.47 -12.61 -16.04
N VAL A 143 -1.00 -13.69 -16.69
CA VAL A 143 -0.22 -14.75 -16.02
C VAL A 143 1.08 -14.20 -15.43
N LEU A 144 1.85 -13.41 -16.20
CA LEU A 144 3.07 -12.76 -15.69
C LEU A 144 2.77 -11.81 -14.54
N GLY A 145 1.69 -11.05 -14.62
CA GLY A 145 1.26 -10.19 -13.52
C GLY A 145 0.93 -10.98 -12.24
N VAL A 146 0.22 -12.09 -12.35
CA VAL A 146 -0.09 -12.97 -11.20
C VAL A 146 1.18 -13.61 -10.62
N ILE A 147 2.11 -14.06 -11.46
CA ILE A 147 3.40 -14.60 -11.00
C ILE A 147 4.19 -13.52 -10.26
N GLY A 148 4.34 -12.34 -10.84
CA GLY A 148 5.06 -11.23 -10.22
C GLY A 148 4.40 -10.77 -8.92
N TRP A 149 3.05 -10.73 -8.87
CA TRP A 149 2.31 -10.48 -7.64
C TRP A 149 2.67 -11.50 -6.55
N THR A 150 2.68 -12.78 -6.90
CA THR A 150 3.01 -13.87 -5.96
C THR A 150 4.42 -13.72 -5.41
N ILE A 151 5.39 -13.43 -6.27
CA ILE A 151 6.80 -13.19 -5.86
C ILE A 151 6.88 -11.97 -4.93
N GLY A 152 6.22 -10.87 -5.28
CA GLY A 152 6.16 -9.66 -4.47
C GLY A 152 5.54 -9.90 -3.10
N PHE A 153 4.37 -10.55 -3.06
CA PHE A 153 3.66 -10.88 -1.83
C PHE A 153 4.50 -11.72 -0.86
N PHE A 154 5.02 -12.85 -1.33
CA PHE A 154 5.85 -13.70 -0.46
C PHE A 154 7.17 -13.02 -0.08
N GLY A 155 7.75 -12.23 -0.98
CA GLY A 155 8.92 -11.41 -0.68
C GLY A 155 8.63 -10.38 0.41
N ASN A 156 7.47 -9.70 0.34
CA ASN A 156 7.05 -8.75 1.39
C ASN A 156 6.89 -9.46 2.73
N VAL A 157 6.12 -10.56 2.77
CA VAL A 157 5.89 -11.36 3.99
C VAL A 157 7.21 -11.85 4.59
N TYR A 158 8.11 -12.38 3.78
CA TYR A 158 9.41 -12.89 4.23
C TYR A 158 10.27 -11.81 4.90
N HIS A 159 10.39 -10.63 4.27
CA HIS A 159 11.19 -9.55 4.82
C HIS A 159 10.53 -8.87 6.03
N ASP A 160 9.19 -8.81 6.09
CA ASP A 160 8.47 -8.38 7.29
C ASP A 160 8.68 -9.36 8.46
N GLU A 161 8.74 -10.67 8.20
CA GLU A 161 9.02 -11.68 9.23
C GLU A 161 10.45 -11.60 9.75
N ILE A 162 11.44 -11.27 8.91
CA ILE A 162 12.79 -10.95 9.38
C ILE A 162 12.75 -9.78 10.39
N LEU A 163 12.01 -8.71 10.07
CA LEU A 163 11.86 -7.57 10.99
C LEU A 163 11.10 -7.93 12.28
N ASN A 164 10.16 -8.86 12.21
CA ASN A 164 9.47 -9.39 13.38
C ASN A 164 10.40 -10.23 14.24
N ASP A 165 11.22 -11.09 13.63
CA ASP A 165 12.17 -11.95 14.32
C ASP A 165 13.25 -11.18 15.07
N LEU A 166 13.66 -10.00 14.59
CA LEU A 166 14.56 -9.12 15.34
C LEU A 166 14.00 -8.70 16.71
N ARG A 167 12.69 -8.75 16.89
CA ARG A 167 11.97 -8.38 18.11
C ARG A 167 11.44 -9.56 18.91
N ARG A 168 11.51 -10.78 18.33
CA ARG A 168 11.12 -12.04 18.99
C ARG A 168 12.30 -12.58 19.80
N PRO A 169 12.04 -13.26 20.93
CA PRO A 169 13.06 -14.04 21.60
C PRO A 169 13.56 -15.16 20.66
N PRO A 170 14.82 -15.63 20.77
CA PRO A 170 15.41 -16.61 19.86
C PRO A 170 14.55 -17.86 19.64
N THR A 171 13.93 -18.37 20.71
CA THR A 171 13.07 -19.56 20.67
C THR A 171 11.76 -19.41 19.90
N LYS A 172 11.37 -18.16 19.56
CA LYS A 172 10.12 -17.85 18.83
C LYS A 172 10.36 -17.27 17.44
N ARG A 173 11.62 -17.26 16.96
CA ARG A 173 11.95 -16.80 15.60
C ARG A 173 11.45 -17.81 14.56
N ILE A 174 10.93 -17.31 13.46
CA ILE A 174 10.35 -18.11 12.37
C ILE A 174 11.34 -18.26 11.22
N VAL A 175 11.91 -17.16 10.77
CA VAL A 175 12.75 -17.09 9.56
C VAL A 175 14.24 -17.02 9.90
N MET A 176 14.59 -16.29 10.97
CA MET A 176 15.98 -16.05 11.38
C MET A 176 16.52 -17.11 12.36
N SER A 177 15.86 -18.25 12.51
CA SER A 177 16.27 -19.30 13.44
C SER A 177 17.67 -19.85 13.15
N HIS A 178 18.17 -19.70 11.91
CA HIS A 178 19.48 -20.21 11.46
C HIS A 178 20.54 -19.12 11.26
N LEU A 179 20.20 -17.84 11.48
CA LEU A 179 21.19 -16.77 11.36
C LEU A 179 21.99 -16.63 12.65
N PRO A 180 23.33 -16.50 12.56
CA PRO A 180 24.17 -16.28 13.74
C PRO A 180 23.70 -15.03 14.49
N GLU A 181 23.74 -15.09 15.81
CA GLU A 181 23.51 -13.93 16.64
C GLU A 181 24.65 -12.92 16.38
N ASP A 182 24.36 -11.86 15.65
CA ASP A 182 25.25 -10.68 15.72
C ASP A 182 25.31 -10.30 17.19
N GLY A 183 26.49 -10.32 17.84
CA GLY A 183 26.71 -10.09 19.27
C GLY A 183 26.10 -8.81 19.86
N ALA A 184 24.95 -8.41 19.34
CA ALA A 184 24.08 -7.35 19.82
C ALA A 184 23.42 -7.81 21.11
N SER A 185 23.61 -7.06 22.17
CA SER A 185 22.97 -7.26 23.46
C SER A 185 21.46 -7.47 23.28
N GLU A 186 20.86 -8.45 23.96
CA GLU A 186 19.40 -8.66 23.99
C GLU A 186 18.62 -7.41 24.40
N LYS A 187 19.27 -6.45 25.06
CA LYS A 187 18.70 -5.17 25.50
C LYS A 187 18.57 -4.14 24.38
N GLU A 188 19.20 -4.34 23.22
CA GLU A 188 19.10 -3.39 22.11
C GLU A 188 17.74 -3.50 21.38
N ARG A 189 16.94 -2.47 21.49
CA ARG A 189 15.59 -2.39 20.88
C ARG A 189 15.63 -2.47 19.35
N TYR A 190 16.71 -2.07 18.70
CA TYR A 190 16.89 -2.04 17.25
C TYR A 190 18.17 -2.79 16.89
N LYS A 191 18.07 -3.62 15.88
CA LYS A 191 19.18 -4.42 15.31
C LYS A 191 19.28 -4.17 13.81
N VAL A 192 20.41 -4.44 13.20
CA VAL A 192 20.59 -4.38 11.74
C VAL A 192 19.96 -5.63 11.14
N PRO A 193 18.93 -5.49 10.28
CA PRO A 193 18.34 -6.67 9.63
C PRO A 193 19.32 -7.30 8.64
N ARG A 194 19.29 -8.63 8.55
CA ARG A 194 20.14 -9.48 7.69
C ARG A 194 19.28 -10.51 6.98
N GLY A 195 19.81 -11.04 5.88
CA GLY A 195 19.18 -12.09 5.10
C GLY A 195 18.28 -11.56 3.98
N GLY A 196 18.11 -12.36 2.93
CA GLY A 196 17.37 -11.97 1.73
C GLY A 196 17.90 -10.69 1.11
N LEU A 197 17.00 -9.85 0.63
CA LEU A 197 17.35 -8.56 0.02
C LEU A 197 17.89 -7.52 1.03
N PHE A 198 17.81 -7.78 2.35
CA PHE A 198 18.48 -6.92 3.33
C PHE A 198 20.00 -6.86 3.15
N GLU A 199 20.60 -7.76 2.42
CA GLU A 199 22.04 -7.67 2.13
C GLU A 199 22.36 -6.52 1.19
N TRP A 200 21.42 -6.07 0.37
CA TRP A 200 21.63 -5.01 -0.64
C TRP A 200 20.86 -3.71 -0.36
N ILE A 201 19.71 -3.81 0.32
CA ILE A 201 18.83 -2.66 0.59
C ILE A 201 18.28 -2.67 2.01
N SER A 202 17.85 -1.50 2.47
CA SER A 202 17.35 -1.30 3.85
C SER A 202 15.87 -1.57 4.02
N PHE A 203 15.10 -1.50 2.92
CA PHE A 203 13.63 -1.65 2.92
C PHE A 203 13.17 -2.60 1.81
N PRO A 204 13.62 -3.87 1.83
CA PRO A 204 13.22 -4.85 0.81
C PRO A 204 11.73 -5.18 0.86
N ASN A 205 11.09 -5.12 2.01
CA ASN A 205 9.66 -5.29 2.15
C ASN A 205 8.88 -4.26 1.32
N TYR A 206 9.33 -2.99 1.26
CA TYR A 206 8.71 -1.96 0.43
C TYR A 206 8.88 -2.26 -1.06
N LEU A 207 10.09 -2.63 -1.49
CA LEU A 207 10.33 -3.00 -2.88
C LEU A 207 9.45 -4.17 -3.32
N CYS A 208 9.32 -5.19 -2.47
CA CYS A 208 8.48 -6.36 -2.74
C CYS A 208 6.99 -5.99 -2.80
N GLU A 209 6.51 -5.10 -1.94
CA GLU A 209 5.13 -4.61 -1.94
C GLU A 209 4.84 -3.75 -3.20
N TRP A 210 5.79 -2.91 -3.62
CA TRP A 210 5.67 -2.18 -4.89
C TRP A 210 5.64 -3.11 -6.10
N LEU A 211 6.48 -4.14 -6.12
CA LEU A 211 6.47 -5.17 -7.16
C LEU A 211 5.13 -5.91 -7.18
N GLU A 212 4.63 -6.30 -6.03
CA GLU A 212 3.34 -6.96 -5.85
C GLU A 212 2.23 -6.15 -6.51
N TRP A 213 2.06 -4.88 -6.12
CA TRP A 213 0.99 -4.04 -6.62
C TRP A 213 1.19 -3.58 -8.07
N ALA A 214 2.42 -3.36 -8.51
CA ALA A 214 2.71 -3.07 -9.92
C ALA A 214 2.33 -4.26 -10.82
N CYS A 215 2.66 -5.48 -10.41
CA CYS A 215 2.30 -6.71 -11.12
C CYS A 215 0.80 -6.99 -11.11
N TRP A 216 0.11 -6.73 -9.98
CA TRP A 216 -1.34 -6.76 -9.91
C TRP A 216 -1.98 -5.76 -10.88
N SER A 217 -1.45 -4.55 -10.92
CA SER A 217 -1.92 -3.49 -11.82
C SER A 217 -1.69 -3.84 -13.27
N PHE A 218 -0.55 -4.45 -13.60
CA PHE A 218 -0.24 -4.94 -14.94
C PHE A 218 -1.20 -6.06 -15.37
N ALA A 219 -1.56 -6.98 -14.46
CA ALA A 219 -2.56 -8.00 -14.73
C ALA A 219 -3.96 -7.40 -14.92
N ALA A 220 -4.32 -6.39 -14.11
CA ALA A 220 -5.62 -5.74 -14.17
C ALA A 220 -5.77 -4.85 -15.41
N ASN A 221 -4.76 -4.04 -15.71
CA ASN A 221 -4.76 -3.09 -16.82
C ASN A 221 -3.33 -2.77 -17.29
N PRO A 222 -2.86 -3.36 -18.41
CA PRO A 222 -1.51 -3.15 -18.93
C PRO A 222 -1.30 -1.71 -19.41
N TYR A 223 -2.39 -1.06 -19.84
CA TYR A 223 -2.37 0.36 -20.22
C TYR A 223 -2.70 1.20 -18.99
N PRO A 224 -1.75 1.97 -18.44
CA PRO A 224 -1.95 2.63 -17.16
C PRO A 224 -3.00 3.74 -17.18
N LEU A 225 -3.41 4.23 -18.35
CA LEU A 225 -4.35 5.34 -18.47
C LEU A 225 -5.74 4.86 -18.90
N ILE A 226 -6.77 5.38 -18.25
CA ILE A 226 -8.16 5.27 -18.66
C ILE A 226 -8.68 6.59 -19.22
N ALA A 227 -9.57 6.52 -20.21
CA ALA A 227 -10.25 7.68 -20.74
C ALA A 227 -11.31 8.16 -19.73
N VAL A 228 -11.37 9.47 -19.51
CA VAL A 228 -12.38 10.12 -18.70
C VAL A 228 -13.38 10.76 -19.66
N PRO A 229 -14.68 10.43 -19.57
CA PRO A 229 -15.69 11.05 -20.41
C PRO A 229 -15.72 12.56 -20.21
N ALA A 230 -16.00 13.31 -21.27
CA ALA A 230 -16.11 14.76 -21.17
C ALA A 230 -17.19 15.17 -20.13
N LEU A 231 -16.91 16.16 -19.32
CA LEU A 231 -17.80 16.61 -18.24
C LEU A 231 -19.24 16.89 -18.73
N PRO A 232 -19.49 17.56 -19.88
CA PRO A 232 -20.86 17.77 -20.38
C PRO A 232 -21.60 16.45 -20.68
N TYR A 233 -20.88 15.39 -21.07
CA TYR A 233 -21.47 14.07 -21.28
C TYR A 233 -21.86 13.43 -19.96
N LEU A 234 -21.01 13.49 -18.93
CA LEU A 234 -21.31 12.97 -17.60
C LEU A 234 -22.50 13.70 -16.97
N LEU A 235 -22.55 15.02 -17.06
CA LEU A 235 -23.64 15.81 -16.48
C LEU A 235 -25.03 15.55 -17.12
N ARG A 236 -25.06 15.02 -18.36
CA ARG A 236 -26.29 14.59 -19.02
C ARG A 236 -26.74 13.19 -18.66
N ALA A 237 -25.83 12.35 -18.16
CA ALA A 237 -26.14 10.98 -17.80
C ALA A 237 -27.00 10.93 -16.52
N PRO A 238 -28.08 10.11 -16.48
CA PRO A 238 -28.98 10.03 -15.32
C PRO A 238 -28.25 9.71 -14.02
N GLU A 239 -27.21 8.86 -14.09
CA GLU A 239 -26.41 8.43 -12.95
C GLU A 239 -25.63 9.58 -12.27
N TYR A 240 -25.42 10.69 -12.98
CA TYR A 240 -24.65 11.84 -12.50
C TYR A 240 -25.51 13.07 -12.21
N ARG A 241 -26.84 13.01 -12.42
CA ARG A 241 -27.74 14.15 -12.26
C ARG A 241 -27.65 14.82 -10.89
N ASP A 242 -27.55 14.04 -9.82
CA ASP A 242 -27.48 14.53 -8.44
C ASP A 242 -26.08 14.93 -7.98
N SER A 243 -25.09 14.80 -8.85
CA SER A 243 -23.67 15.04 -8.52
C SER A 243 -23.16 16.40 -9.00
N HIS A 244 -24.05 17.27 -9.48
CA HIS A 244 -23.69 18.56 -10.09
C HIS A 244 -22.74 19.40 -9.21
N THR A 245 -22.94 19.42 -7.89
CA THR A 245 -22.14 20.26 -6.99
C THR A 245 -20.68 19.80 -6.96
N VAL A 246 -20.43 18.51 -6.77
CA VAL A 246 -19.06 17.96 -6.70
C VAL A 246 -18.36 18.05 -8.05
N LEU A 247 -19.06 17.66 -9.13
CA LEU A 247 -18.52 17.74 -10.48
C LEU A 247 -18.26 19.18 -10.92
N SER A 248 -19.12 20.15 -10.56
CA SER A 248 -18.93 21.56 -10.88
C SER A 248 -17.75 22.19 -10.14
N ILE A 249 -17.53 21.80 -8.87
CA ILE A 249 -16.34 22.24 -8.12
C ILE A 249 -15.07 21.75 -8.80
N ILE A 250 -15.00 20.44 -9.13
CA ILE A 250 -13.83 19.85 -9.77
C ILE A 250 -13.61 20.44 -11.17
N SER A 251 -14.68 20.66 -11.95
CA SER A 251 -14.60 21.20 -13.31
C SER A 251 -14.08 22.63 -13.37
N ASN A 252 -14.34 23.44 -12.35
CA ASN A 252 -13.83 24.80 -12.26
C ASN A 252 -12.31 24.86 -12.09
N PHE A 253 -11.70 23.79 -11.57
CA PHE A 253 -10.24 23.70 -11.43
C PHE A 253 -9.59 22.99 -12.62
N TYR A 254 -10.07 21.79 -12.95
CA TYR A 254 -9.51 20.98 -14.03
C TYR A 254 -10.37 19.72 -14.28
N TRP A 255 -10.68 19.44 -15.54
CA TRP A 255 -11.31 18.19 -15.95
C TRP A 255 -10.41 17.43 -16.91
N PRO A 256 -9.71 16.38 -16.45
CA PRO A 256 -8.75 15.64 -17.25
C PRO A 256 -9.46 14.78 -18.30
N SER A 257 -8.84 14.64 -19.49
CA SER A 257 -9.30 13.71 -20.51
C SER A 257 -8.84 12.26 -20.26
N ARG A 258 -7.78 12.10 -19.47
CA ARG A 258 -7.22 10.81 -19.06
C ARG A 258 -6.73 10.85 -17.63
N LEU A 259 -6.86 9.71 -16.94
CA LEU A 259 -6.35 9.50 -15.59
C LEU A 259 -5.62 8.15 -15.54
N LEU A 260 -4.73 7.97 -14.57
CA LEU A 260 -4.24 6.63 -14.26
C LEU A 260 -5.44 5.74 -13.90
N ALA A 261 -5.41 4.50 -14.37
CA ALA A 261 -6.33 3.49 -13.90
C ALA A 261 -6.21 3.35 -12.37
N PRO A 262 -7.30 3.00 -11.66
CA PRO A 262 -7.29 2.94 -10.18
C PRO A 262 -6.11 2.18 -9.60
N SER A 263 -5.75 1.05 -10.20
CA SER A 263 -4.63 0.22 -9.74
C SER A 263 -3.27 0.93 -9.87
N TRP A 264 -3.03 1.63 -10.98
CA TRP A 264 -1.78 2.37 -11.19
C TRP A 264 -1.72 3.65 -10.35
N ALA A 265 -2.88 4.28 -10.10
CA ALA A 265 -2.99 5.39 -9.15
C ALA A 265 -2.63 4.93 -7.73
N PHE A 266 -3.04 3.71 -7.37
CA PHE A 266 -2.66 3.09 -6.09
C PHE A 266 -1.15 2.82 -6.01
N VAL A 267 -0.53 2.22 -7.03
CA VAL A 267 0.93 2.02 -7.08
C VAL A 267 1.68 3.34 -6.90
N LEU A 268 1.24 4.40 -7.59
CA LEU A 268 1.84 5.72 -7.45
C LEU A 268 1.71 6.26 -6.02
N ALA A 269 0.54 6.11 -5.41
CA ALA A 269 0.29 6.54 -4.04
C ALA A 269 1.14 5.76 -3.02
N GLU A 270 1.27 4.45 -3.19
CA GLU A 270 2.13 3.58 -2.38
C GLU A 270 3.59 4.01 -2.46
N VAL A 271 4.15 4.09 -3.67
CA VAL A 271 5.55 4.46 -3.88
C VAL A 271 5.83 5.83 -3.29
N THR A 272 5.00 6.83 -3.57
CA THR A 272 5.20 8.20 -3.09
C THR A 272 5.03 8.36 -1.58
N SER A 273 4.27 7.48 -0.93
CA SER A 273 4.10 7.46 0.53
C SER A 273 5.26 6.76 1.24
N MET A 274 5.75 5.65 0.67
CA MET A 274 6.72 4.80 1.33
C MET A 274 8.17 5.21 1.04
N LEU A 275 8.46 5.76 -0.14
CA LEU A 275 9.80 6.16 -0.56
C LEU A 275 10.46 7.19 0.38
N PRO A 276 9.81 8.32 0.75
CA PRO A 276 10.41 9.27 1.69
C PRO A 276 10.77 8.61 3.03
N ARG A 277 9.89 7.73 3.49
CA ARG A 277 10.09 7.00 4.74
C ARG A 277 11.26 6.01 4.65
N ALA A 278 11.43 5.34 3.53
CA ALA A 278 12.55 4.43 3.29
C ALA A 278 13.89 5.16 3.26
N VAL A 279 13.97 6.28 2.52
CA VAL A 279 15.18 7.11 2.43
C VAL A 279 15.59 7.63 3.80
N ARG A 280 14.65 8.20 4.56
CA ARG A 280 14.92 8.69 5.91
C ARG A 280 15.23 7.57 6.89
N GLY A 281 14.55 6.43 6.76
CA GLY A 281 14.83 5.26 7.57
C GLY A 281 16.22 4.66 7.29
N HIS A 282 16.69 4.70 6.05
CA HIS A 282 18.04 4.32 5.67
C HIS A 282 19.10 5.25 6.27
N ALA A 283 18.89 6.57 6.19
CA ALA A 283 19.75 7.56 6.84
C ALA A 283 19.81 7.32 8.36
N TRP A 284 18.66 7.07 8.99
CA TRP A 284 18.58 6.72 10.42
C TRP A 284 19.37 5.44 10.77
N TYR A 285 19.36 4.41 9.91
CA TYR A 285 20.17 3.21 10.14
C TYR A 285 21.66 3.52 10.09
N LYS A 286 22.11 4.32 9.10
CA LYS A 286 23.52 4.76 8.98
C LYS A 286 23.95 5.55 10.21
N GLU A 287 23.15 6.49 10.67
CA GLU A 287 23.42 7.29 11.88
C GLU A 287 23.46 6.42 13.13
N LYS A 288 22.45 5.55 13.31
CA LYS A 288 22.28 4.74 14.53
C LYS A 288 23.38 3.71 14.71
N PHE A 289 23.82 3.06 13.63
CA PHE A 289 24.74 1.92 13.69
C PHE A 289 26.16 2.25 13.21
N GLY A 290 26.36 3.42 12.58
CA GLY A 290 27.68 3.89 12.13
C GLY A 290 28.42 2.84 11.29
N ASN A 291 29.64 2.50 11.69
CA ASN A 291 30.49 1.52 10.99
C ASN A 291 29.95 0.06 11.03
N LYS A 292 29.01 -0.25 11.90
CA LYS A 292 28.35 -1.58 11.95
C LYS A 292 27.32 -1.75 10.84
N TYR A 293 26.88 -0.64 10.21
CA TYR A 293 25.90 -0.69 9.12
C TYR A 293 26.61 -0.91 7.77
N PRO A 294 26.17 -1.84 6.92
CA PRO A 294 26.82 -2.12 5.63
C PRO A 294 26.81 -0.88 4.73
N LYS A 295 27.98 -0.40 4.34
CA LYS A 295 28.16 0.83 3.53
C LYS A 295 27.60 0.70 2.11
N SER A 296 27.56 -0.52 1.56
CA SER A 296 27.07 -0.82 0.20
C SER A 296 25.56 -0.85 0.06
N ARG A 297 24.80 -0.83 1.19
CA ARG A 297 23.33 -0.87 1.11
C ARG A 297 22.74 0.42 0.57
N ASN A 298 21.78 0.26 -0.34
CA ASN A 298 20.89 1.31 -0.78
C ASN A 298 19.62 1.40 0.11
N ALA A 299 18.78 2.42 -0.11
CA ALA A 299 17.55 2.55 0.68
C ALA A 299 16.51 1.52 0.27
N VAL A 300 16.13 1.45 -1.01
CA VAL A 300 15.06 0.60 -1.53
C VAL A 300 15.43 -0.10 -2.82
N ILE A 301 16.05 0.57 -3.78
CA ILE A 301 16.36 0.03 -5.10
C ILE A 301 17.84 -0.29 -5.17
N PRO A 302 18.22 -1.58 -5.37
CA PRO A 302 19.62 -1.97 -5.44
C PRO A 302 20.40 -1.18 -6.49
N GLY A 303 21.55 -0.63 -6.13
CA GLY A 303 22.44 0.11 -7.04
C GLY A 303 21.97 1.51 -7.45
N ILE A 304 20.76 1.94 -7.04
CA ILE A 304 20.20 3.25 -7.45
C ILE A 304 19.88 4.10 -6.23
N LEU A 305 19.08 3.61 -5.32
CA LEU A 305 18.52 4.40 -4.21
C LEU A 305 18.39 3.58 -2.91
#